data_514001186bd87055d424ded48c3e4ff2
#
_entry.id   514001186bd87055d424ded48c3e4ff2
#
_cell.length_a   1.000
_cell.length_b   1.000
_cell.length_c   1.000
_cell.angle_alpha   90.00
_cell.angle_beta   90.00
_cell.angle_gamma   90.00
#
_symmetry.space_group_name_H-M   'P 1'
#
loop_
_entity.id
_entity.type
_entity.pdbx_description
1 polymer ?
#
loop_
_entity_poly.entity_id
_entity_poly.type
_entity_poly.pdbx_seq_one_letter_code
_entity_poly.pdbx_strand_id
1 'polypeptide(L)'
;MPTLNSISYNQSDIIYTYLNNQKWYVLKHICKALELKSFNTNKIPKEYISYMYIPSKRYAQRVSIINEQGLQIMFSSTNKPNAKGLSIKLQLPLAIFQRKEVDILETISRAFHNEKSIREYSIGKYRIDLYFPKYKLAVECDENNHQSYEVLDEKLRELYIKERLKCTFLRFNPDEPEFNIGEPINKILSHIVKYSSQF
;
A
#
# COMPACT_ATOMS: atom_id res chain seq x y z
N MET A 1 19.58 -17.16 26.81
CA MET A 1 18.77 -17.27 25.58
C MET A 1 17.62 -16.26 25.67
N PRO A 2 17.21 -15.59 24.61
CA PRO A 2 16.08 -14.67 24.70
C PRO A 2 14.80 -15.45 25.05
N THR A 3 13.97 -14.86 25.91
CA THR A 3 12.67 -15.44 26.30
C THR A 3 11.73 -15.41 25.10
N LEU A 4 11.18 -16.59 24.75
CA LEU A 4 10.20 -16.71 23.68
C LEU A 4 8.79 -16.60 24.26
N ASN A 5 7.96 -15.77 23.63
CA ASN A 5 6.55 -15.58 23.94
C ASN A 5 5.72 -15.93 22.71
N SER A 6 4.42 -16.12 22.87
CA SER A 6 3.51 -16.38 21.75
C SER A 6 2.21 -15.57 21.86
N ILE A 7 1.65 -15.24 20.71
CA ILE A 7 0.32 -14.64 20.54
C ILE A 7 -0.46 -15.52 19.55
N SER A 8 -1.63 -16.01 19.96
CA SER A 8 -2.49 -16.80 19.07
C SER A 8 -3.39 -15.91 18.22
N TYR A 9 -3.41 -16.16 16.91
CA TYR A 9 -4.27 -15.49 15.94
C TYR A 9 -4.65 -16.45 14.81
N ASN A 10 -5.95 -16.60 14.53
CA ASN A 10 -6.50 -17.46 13.46
C ASN A 10 -5.84 -18.86 13.41
N GLN A 11 -5.86 -19.59 14.52
CA GLN A 11 -5.27 -20.94 14.67
C GLN A 11 -3.74 -20.99 14.39
N SER A 12 -3.07 -19.87 14.43
CA SER A 12 -1.61 -19.77 14.27
C SER A 12 -1.00 -19.12 15.51
N ASP A 13 0.05 -19.73 16.05
CA ASP A 13 0.84 -19.13 17.13
C ASP A 13 1.97 -18.32 16.53
N ILE A 14 2.00 -17.04 16.86
CA ILE A 14 3.03 -16.09 16.44
C ILE A 14 4.02 -15.97 17.57
N ILE A 15 5.20 -16.54 17.38
CA ILE A 15 6.31 -16.43 18.34
C ILE A 15 6.97 -15.07 18.21
N TYR A 16 7.24 -14.44 19.35
CA TYR A 16 8.00 -13.21 19.46
C TYR A 16 8.96 -13.20 20.63
N THR A 17 9.90 -12.29 20.61
CA THR A 17 10.88 -12.04 21.69
C THR A 17 11.17 -10.55 21.80
N TYR A 18 11.86 -10.15 22.86
CA TYR A 18 12.39 -8.80 23.03
C TYR A 18 13.89 -8.80 22.81
N LEU A 19 14.36 -7.91 21.93
CA LEU A 19 15.78 -7.59 21.73
C LEU A 19 15.95 -6.08 21.90
N ASN A 20 16.82 -5.64 22.80
CA ASN A 20 17.05 -4.21 23.08
C ASN A 20 15.76 -3.42 23.34
N ASN A 21 14.86 -3.95 24.16
CA ASN A 21 13.53 -3.39 24.47
C ASN A 21 12.58 -3.26 23.27
N GLN A 22 12.94 -3.81 22.13
CA GLN A 22 12.11 -3.87 20.93
C GLN A 22 11.50 -5.27 20.77
N LYS A 23 10.21 -5.33 20.38
CA LYS A 23 9.52 -6.58 20.11
C LYS A 23 9.85 -7.06 18.70
N TRP A 24 10.25 -8.33 18.57
CA TRP A 24 10.62 -8.97 17.31
C TRP A 24 9.81 -10.23 17.11
N TYR A 25 9.19 -10.38 15.99
CA TYR A 25 8.28 -11.48 15.64
C TYR A 25 8.93 -12.42 14.62
N VAL A 26 8.67 -13.72 14.73
CA VAL A 26 9.13 -14.71 13.76
C VAL A 26 8.37 -14.51 12.44
N LEU A 27 9.06 -14.06 11.40
CA LEU A 27 8.48 -13.65 10.11
C LEU A 27 7.62 -14.75 9.46
N LYS A 28 8.06 -16.00 9.50
CA LYS A 28 7.29 -17.12 8.93
C LYS A 28 5.93 -17.32 9.63
N HIS A 29 5.81 -16.97 10.92
CA HIS A 29 4.55 -17.06 11.65
C HIS A 29 3.60 -15.93 11.27
N ILE A 30 4.12 -14.73 11.02
CA ILE A 30 3.36 -13.61 10.46
C ILE A 30 2.86 -13.96 9.06
N CYS A 31 3.73 -14.49 8.19
CA CYS A 31 3.32 -14.94 6.85
C CYS A 31 2.19 -15.97 6.92
N LYS A 32 2.31 -16.96 7.82
CA LYS A 32 1.27 -17.98 8.01
C LYS A 32 -0.06 -17.37 8.47
N ALA A 33 -0.03 -16.46 9.45
CA ALA A 33 -1.21 -15.76 9.97
C ALA A 33 -1.90 -14.89 8.91
N LEU A 34 -1.14 -14.38 7.93
CA LEU A 34 -1.63 -13.61 6.77
C LEU A 34 -1.97 -14.50 5.56
N GLU A 35 -1.82 -15.82 5.66
CA GLU A 35 -2.00 -16.77 4.53
C GLU A 35 -1.12 -16.40 3.32
N LEU A 36 0.10 -15.96 3.60
CA LEU A 36 1.13 -15.70 2.60
C LEU A 36 2.06 -16.91 2.50
N LYS A 37 2.36 -17.35 1.29
CA LYS A 37 3.37 -18.43 1.06
C LYS A 37 4.78 -17.96 1.46
N SER A 38 5.10 -16.71 1.16
CA SER A 38 6.37 -16.04 1.49
C SER A 38 6.18 -14.52 1.40
N PHE A 39 7.15 -13.77 1.92
CA PHE A 39 7.21 -12.33 1.79
C PHE A 39 8.60 -11.92 1.28
N ASN A 40 8.63 -11.01 0.29
CA ASN A 40 9.89 -10.47 -0.22
C ASN A 40 10.45 -9.41 0.74
N THR A 41 11.46 -9.79 1.51
CA THR A 41 12.07 -8.94 2.53
C THR A 41 12.94 -7.81 1.96
N ASN A 42 13.24 -7.80 0.66
CA ASN A 42 14.04 -6.74 0.01
C ASN A 42 13.36 -5.36 0.07
N LYS A 43 12.04 -5.34 0.31
CA LYS A 43 11.27 -4.11 0.48
C LYS A 43 11.35 -3.52 1.89
N ILE A 44 11.95 -4.24 2.83
CA ILE A 44 12.06 -3.83 4.23
C ILE A 44 13.52 -3.44 4.51
N PRO A 45 13.78 -2.26 5.12
CA PRO A 45 15.12 -1.88 5.56
C PRO A 45 15.76 -2.96 6.41
N LYS A 46 17.07 -3.17 6.21
CA LYS A 46 17.82 -4.27 6.86
C LYS A 46 17.82 -4.17 8.38
N GLU A 47 17.74 -2.98 8.94
CA GLU A 47 17.67 -2.71 10.38
C GLU A 47 16.37 -3.22 11.04
N TYR A 48 15.31 -3.48 10.26
CA TYR A 48 14.03 -4.00 10.75
C TYR A 48 13.90 -5.51 10.60
N ILE A 49 14.92 -6.17 10.05
CA ILE A 49 15.00 -7.62 9.91
C ILE A 49 16.28 -8.14 10.58
N SER A 50 16.15 -9.25 11.28
CA SER A 50 17.30 -9.94 11.90
C SER A 50 17.06 -11.45 11.88
N TYR A 51 17.93 -12.19 12.55
CA TYR A 51 17.83 -13.65 12.64
C TYR A 51 18.01 -14.09 14.09
N MET A 52 17.32 -15.16 14.46
CA MET A 52 17.52 -15.82 15.73
C MET A 52 17.43 -17.33 15.58
N TYR A 53 17.86 -18.06 16.61
CA TYR A 53 17.68 -19.51 16.70
C TYR A 53 16.53 -19.81 17.64
N ILE A 54 15.57 -20.61 17.19
CA ILE A 54 14.46 -21.11 18.01
C ILE A 54 14.58 -22.62 18.19
N PRO A 55 14.15 -23.16 19.35
CA PRO A 55 14.11 -24.61 19.58
C PRO A 55 13.25 -25.31 18.53
N SER A 56 13.70 -26.45 18.06
CA SER A 56 12.95 -27.37 17.20
C SER A 56 13.12 -28.79 17.75
N LYS A 57 12.31 -29.73 17.25
CA LYS A 57 12.30 -31.13 17.76
C LYS A 57 13.67 -31.82 17.75
N ARG A 58 14.56 -31.46 16.84
CA ARG A 58 15.88 -32.12 16.68
C ARG A 58 17.08 -31.20 16.95
N TYR A 59 16.98 -29.91 16.56
CA TYR A 59 18.06 -28.90 16.71
C TYR A 59 17.49 -27.50 16.65
N ALA A 60 18.27 -26.51 17.05
CA ALA A 60 17.89 -25.11 16.93
C ALA A 60 17.77 -24.71 15.46
N GLN A 61 16.65 -24.11 15.08
CA GLN A 61 16.39 -23.64 13.73
C GLN A 61 16.64 -22.13 13.63
N ARG A 62 17.45 -21.70 12.66
CA ARG A 62 17.60 -20.29 12.32
C ARG A 62 16.34 -19.78 11.63
N VAL A 63 15.77 -18.69 12.13
CA VAL A 63 14.57 -18.05 11.58
C VAL A 63 14.78 -16.56 11.40
N SER A 64 14.16 -15.99 10.39
CA SER A 64 14.08 -14.53 10.21
C SER A 64 13.09 -13.97 11.23
N ILE A 65 13.46 -12.84 11.82
CA ILE A 65 12.61 -12.06 12.71
C ILE A 65 12.47 -10.64 12.16
N ILE A 66 11.34 -10.02 12.48
CA ILE A 66 10.97 -8.69 12.02
C ILE A 66 10.45 -7.88 13.22
N ASN A 67 10.88 -6.63 13.35
CA ASN A 67 10.39 -5.74 14.40
C ASN A 67 9.07 -5.06 14.01
N GLU A 68 8.51 -4.23 14.89
CA GLU A 68 7.23 -3.55 14.66
C GLU A 68 7.28 -2.60 13.46
N GLN A 69 8.38 -1.90 13.24
CA GLN A 69 8.56 -1.01 12.08
C GLN A 69 8.56 -1.80 10.76
N GLY A 70 9.28 -2.91 10.73
CA GLY A 70 9.27 -3.80 9.55
C GLY A 70 7.89 -4.42 9.30
N LEU A 71 7.14 -4.80 10.38
CA LEU A 71 5.75 -5.26 10.25
C LEU A 71 4.83 -4.17 9.67
N GLN A 72 5.04 -2.92 10.06
CA GLN A 72 4.29 -1.80 9.52
C GLN A 72 4.44 -1.73 8.00
N ILE A 73 5.66 -1.77 7.49
CA ILE A 73 5.95 -1.78 6.05
C ILE A 73 5.36 -3.02 5.38
N MET A 74 5.50 -4.20 5.99
CA MET A 74 4.94 -5.44 5.48
C MET A 74 3.42 -5.36 5.35
N PHE A 75 2.72 -4.86 6.37
CA PHE A 75 1.28 -4.78 6.38
C PHE A 75 0.74 -3.72 5.42
N SER A 76 1.39 -2.56 5.28
CA SER A 76 1.02 -1.54 4.30
C SER A 76 1.18 -2.02 2.85
N SER A 77 2.07 -2.98 2.60
CA SER A 77 2.33 -3.56 1.27
C SER A 77 1.49 -4.80 0.94
N THR A 78 0.61 -5.26 1.84
CA THR A 78 -0.22 -6.44 1.62
C THR A 78 -1.70 -6.10 1.45
N ASN A 79 -2.38 -6.79 0.52
CA ASN A 79 -3.83 -6.68 0.30
C ASN A 79 -4.64 -7.72 1.09
N LYS A 80 -4.01 -8.41 2.03
CA LYS A 80 -4.69 -9.49 2.77
C LYS A 80 -5.72 -8.92 3.75
N PRO A 81 -6.98 -9.39 3.72
CA PRO A 81 -8.05 -8.88 4.59
C PRO A 81 -7.76 -9.08 6.08
N ASN A 82 -6.99 -10.12 6.43
CA ASN A 82 -6.62 -10.41 7.82
C ASN A 82 -5.50 -9.50 8.35
N ALA A 83 -4.83 -8.71 7.51
CA ALA A 83 -3.73 -7.85 7.94
C ALA A 83 -4.19 -6.83 8.99
N LYS A 84 -5.35 -6.21 8.80
CA LYS A 84 -5.95 -5.27 9.75
C LYS A 84 -6.25 -5.94 11.11
N GLY A 85 -6.90 -7.10 11.09
CA GLY A 85 -7.20 -7.86 12.31
C GLY A 85 -5.94 -8.31 13.06
N LEU A 86 -4.92 -8.75 12.33
CA LEU A 86 -3.63 -9.12 12.91
C LEU A 86 -2.91 -7.91 13.52
N SER A 87 -2.93 -6.74 12.88
CA SER A 87 -2.35 -5.52 13.44
C SER A 87 -2.98 -5.12 14.76
N ILE A 88 -4.33 -5.14 14.84
CA ILE A 88 -5.04 -4.89 16.10
C ILE A 88 -4.58 -5.88 17.18
N LYS A 89 -4.49 -7.17 16.84
CA LYS A 89 -4.06 -8.22 17.76
C LYS A 89 -2.63 -8.02 18.27
N LEU A 90 -1.75 -7.51 17.40
CA LEU A 90 -0.35 -7.21 17.73
C LEU A 90 -0.18 -5.82 18.39
N GLN A 91 -1.26 -5.06 18.55
CA GLN A 91 -1.27 -3.68 19.09
C GLN A 91 -0.44 -2.70 18.26
N LEU A 92 -0.37 -2.93 16.94
CA LEU A 92 0.32 -2.01 16.04
C LEU A 92 -0.61 -0.83 15.67
N PRO A 93 -0.06 0.36 15.38
CA PRO A 93 -0.85 1.51 14.98
C PRO A 93 -1.72 1.23 13.74
N LEU A 94 -3.03 1.53 13.81
CA LEU A 94 -3.98 1.29 12.71
C LEU A 94 -3.74 2.20 11.49
N ALA A 95 -3.08 3.34 11.67
CA ALA A 95 -2.72 4.27 10.59
C ALA A 95 -1.92 3.63 9.44
N ILE A 96 -1.36 2.44 9.68
CA ILE A 96 -0.57 1.65 8.72
C ILE A 96 -1.42 1.08 7.59
N PHE A 97 -2.72 0.88 7.80
CA PHE A 97 -3.61 0.23 6.82
C PHE A 97 -4.33 1.21 5.91
N GLN A 98 -4.21 2.49 6.19
CA GLN A 98 -4.66 3.49 5.28
C GLN A 98 -3.61 3.62 4.18
N ARG A 99 -3.88 3.04 3.01
CA ARG A 99 -3.12 3.40 1.82
C ARG A 99 -3.37 4.88 1.61
N LYS A 100 -2.32 5.68 1.62
CA LYS A 100 -2.40 7.13 1.33
C LYS A 100 -3.24 7.36 0.07
N GLU A 101 -3.03 6.54 -0.96
CA GLU A 101 -3.80 6.52 -2.18
C GLU A 101 -5.32 6.44 -1.93
N VAL A 102 -5.78 5.45 -1.14
CA VAL A 102 -7.23 5.23 -0.90
C VAL A 102 -7.84 6.43 -0.21
N ASP A 103 -7.21 6.96 0.84
CA ASP A 103 -7.72 8.09 1.61
C ASP A 103 -7.70 9.38 0.79
N ILE A 104 -6.63 9.59 0.02
CA ILE A 104 -6.50 10.77 -0.84
C ILE A 104 -7.55 10.75 -1.95
N LEU A 105 -7.70 9.63 -2.65
CA LEU A 105 -8.67 9.51 -3.72
C LEU A 105 -10.12 9.53 -3.19
N GLU A 106 -10.38 9.03 -1.98
CA GLU A 106 -11.66 9.19 -1.32
C GLU A 106 -11.94 10.66 -0.96
N THR A 107 -10.94 11.37 -0.44
CA THR A 107 -11.04 12.81 -0.15
C THR A 107 -11.31 13.61 -1.43
N ILE A 108 -10.62 13.30 -2.52
CA ILE A 108 -10.87 13.91 -3.84
C ILE A 108 -12.30 13.60 -4.29
N SER A 109 -12.75 12.34 -4.23
CA SER A 109 -14.11 11.97 -4.62
C SER A 109 -15.18 12.69 -3.79
N ARG A 110 -14.94 12.90 -2.50
CA ARG A 110 -15.84 13.68 -1.62
C ARG A 110 -15.83 15.17 -1.95
N ALA A 111 -14.67 15.75 -2.27
CA ALA A 111 -14.57 17.15 -2.69
C ALA A 111 -15.36 17.42 -3.96
N PHE A 112 -15.47 16.44 -4.85
CA PHE A 112 -16.24 16.50 -6.11
C PHE A 112 -17.51 15.63 -6.07
N HIS A 113 -18.19 15.51 -4.92
CA HIS A 113 -19.34 14.62 -4.74
C HIS A 113 -20.53 14.90 -5.69
N ASN A 114 -20.64 16.13 -6.21
CA ASN A 114 -21.65 16.50 -7.22
C ASN A 114 -21.26 16.08 -8.64
N GLU A 115 -20.03 15.64 -8.86
CA GLU A 115 -19.53 15.23 -10.17
C GLU A 115 -19.36 13.70 -10.17
N LYS A 116 -19.88 13.05 -11.23
CA LYS A 116 -19.73 11.61 -11.35
C LYS A 116 -18.26 11.25 -11.56
N SER A 117 -17.70 10.54 -10.60
CA SER A 117 -16.38 9.92 -10.68
C SER A 117 -16.47 8.40 -10.52
N ILE A 118 -15.53 7.67 -11.09
CA ILE A 118 -15.48 6.19 -11.03
C ILE A 118 -14.11 5.80 -10.53
N ARG A 119 -14.06 5.13 -9.37
CA ARG A 119 -12.86 4.55 -8.81
C ARG A 119 -12.47 3.27 -9.55
N GLU A 120 -11.16 3.03 -9.67
CA GLU A 120 -10.62 1.82 -10.30
C GLU A 120 -11.23 1.52 -11.70
N TYR A 121 -11.37 2.57 -12.51
CA TYR A 121 -12.00 2.45 -13.83
C TYR A 121 -11.16 1.56 -14.76
N SER A 122 -11.76 0.44 -15.19
CA SER A 122 -11.09 -0.55 -16.04
C SER A 122 -11.24 -0.20 -17.52
N ILE A 123 -10.12 -0.27 -18.27
CA ILE A 123 -10.08 -0.07 -19.71
C ILE A 123 -9.11 -1.07 -20.37
N GLY A 124 -9.66 -2.06 -21.07
CA GLY A 124 -8.89 -3.19 -21.57
C GLY A 124 -8.21 -3.95 -20.40
N LYS A 125 -6.89 -4.08 -20.45
CA LYS A 125 -6.08 -4.69 -19.38
C LYS A 125 -5.60 -3.71 -18.30
N TYR A 126 -5.92 -2.42 -18.47
CA TYR A 126 -5.45 -1.36 -17.58
C TYR A 126 -6.56 -0.85 -16.66
N ARG A 127 -6.18 -0.15 -15.61
CA ARG A 127 -7.06 0.43 -14.61
C ARG A 127 -6.59 1.83 -14.28
N ILE A 128 -7.53 2.76 -14.14
CA ILE A 128 -7.31 4.15 -13.74
C ILE A 128 -7.82 4.29 -12.30
N ASP A 129 -7.06 4.92 -11.41
CA ASP A 129 -7.40 5.02 -9.98
C ASP A 129 -8.69 5.80 -9.76
N LEU A 130 -8.87 6.94 -10.46
CA LEU A 130 -10.09 7.74 -10.43
C LEU A 130 -10.34 8.38 -11.81
N TYR A 131 -11.54 8.18 -12.36
CA TYR A 131 -11.91 8.72 -13.67
C TYR A 131 -13.16 9.59 -13.59
N PHE A 132 -13.11 10.78 -14.19
CA PHE A 132 -14.24 11.69 -14.36
C PHE A 132 -14.72 11.66 -15.84
N PRO A 133 -15.73 10.85 -16.19
CA PRO A 133 -16.13 10.61 -17.57
C PRO A 133 -16.59 11.89 -18.29
N LYS A 134 -17.38 12.72 -17.61
CA LYS A 134 -17.91 13.98 -18.15
C LYS A 134 -16.80 14.93 -18.61
N TYR A 135 -15.68 14.95 -17.88
CA TYR A 135 -14.57 15.86 -18.11
C TYR A 135 -13.40 15.19 -18.82
N LYS A 136 -13.54 13.91 -19.19
CA LYS A 136 -12.47 13.11 -19.80
C LYS A 136 -11.15 13.28 -19.01
N LEU A 137 -11.22 13.16 -17.69
CA LEU A 137 -10.08 13.33 -16.80
C LEU A 137 -9.76 12.03 -16.07
N ALA A 138 -8.56 11.51 -16.29
CA ALA A 138 -7.97 10.38 -15.57
C ALA A 138 -7.05 10.94 -14.48
N VAL A 139 -7.25 10.50 -13.24
CA VAL A 139 -6.44 10.88 -12.08
C VAL A 139 -5.74 9.65 -11.55
N GLU A 140 -4.43 9.73 -11.38
CA GLU A 140 -3.54 8.65 -10.92
C GLU A 140 -2.74 9.11 -9.70
N CYS A 141 -2.66 8.23 -8.71
CA CYS A 141 -1.91 8.43 -7.47
C CYS A 141 -0.66 7.53 -7.49
N ASP A 142 0.50 8.11 -7.79
CA ASP A 142 1.76 7.40 -7.97
C ASP A 142 2.49 7.21 -6.62
N GLU A 143 2.01 6.30 -5.75
CA GLU A 143 2.72 5.94 -4.52
C GLU A 143 4.00 5.14 -4.81
N ASN A 144 5.01 5.28 -3.95
CA ASN A 144 6.24 4.48 -3.94
C ASN A 144 7.10 4.54 -5.21
N ASN A 145 7.09 5.67 -5.94
CA ASN A 145 7.95 5.90 -7.11
C ASN A 145 8.04 4.73 -8.08
N HIS A 146 6.96 4.01 -8.32
CA HIS A 146 6.83 2.88 -9.27
C HIS A 146 8.16 2.26 -9.77
N GLN A 147 9.06 1.90 -8.86
CA GLN A 147 10.40 1.37 -9.20
C GLN A 147 10.38 0.03 -9.94
N SER A 148 9.19 -0.51 -10.24
CA SER A 148 9.03 -1.86 -10.79
C SER A 148 8.52 -1.92 -12.23
N TYR A 149 8.17 -0.80 -12.86
CA TYR A 149 7.75 -0.78 -14.26
C TYR A 149 8.80 -0.10 -15.13
N GLU A 150 9.10 -0.70 -16.28
CA GLU A 150 9.93 -0.03 -17.30
C GLU A 150 9.18 1.24 -17.75
N VAL A 151 9.88 2.36 -17.83
CA VAL A 151 9.34 3.67 -18.25
C VAL A 151 8.60 3.58 -19.60
N LEU A 152 9.00 2.61 -20.44
CA LEU A 152 8.39 2.34 -21.73
C LEU A 152 6.97 1.77 -21.59
N ASP A 153 6.78 0.81 -20.67
CA ASP A 153 5.46 0.19 -20.44
C ASP A 153 4.45 1.19 -19.91
N GLU A 154 4.87 2.11 -19.05
CA GLU A 154 4.01 3.16 -18.51
C GLU A 154 3.58 4.16 -19.59
N LYS A 155 4.49 4.55 -20.49
CA LYS A 155 4.15 5.39 -21.65
C LYS A 155 3.18 4.71 -22.59
N LEU A 156 3.37 3.44 -22.89
CA LEU A 156 2.45 2.66 -23.73
C LEU A 156 1.07 2.52 -23.10
N ARG A 157 0.99 2.31 -21.78
CA ARG A 157 -0.23 2.29 -21.00
C ARG A 157 -0.98 3.63 -21.13
N GLU A 158 -0.31 4.73 -20.89
CA GLU A 158 -0.90 6.07 -20.96
C GLU A 158 -1.40 6.40 -22.38
N LEU A 159 -0.61 6.10 -23.41
CA LEU A 159 -1.02 6.28 -24.80
C LEU A 159 -2.28 5.48 -25.14
N TYR A 160 -2.32 4.20 -24.78
CA TYR A 160 -3.49 3.33 -25.00
C TYR A 160 -4.75 3.90 -24.37
N ILE A 161 -4.66 4.38 -23.13
CA ILE A 161 -5.79 4.96 -22.41
C ILE A 161 -6.22 6.28 -23.06
N LYS A 162 -5.27 7.18 -23.38
CA LYS A 162 -5.53 8.45 -24.04
C LYS A 162 -6.21 8.30 -25.38
N GLU A 163 -5.78 7.33 -26.18
CA GLU A 163 -6.38 7.07 -27.50
C GLU A 163 -7.83 6.62 -27.38
N ARG A 164 -8.14 5.76 -26.40
CA ARG A 164 -9.49 5.20 -26.26
C ARG A 164 -10.48 6.13 -25.56
N LEU A 165 -10.04 6.85 -24.54
CA LEU A 165 -10.93 7.73 -23.76
C LEU A 165 -10.87 9.19 -24.21
N LYS A 166 -9.88 9.56 -25.03
CA LYS A 166 -9.58 10.97 -25.40
C LYS A 166 -9.48 11.85 -24.15
N CYS A 167 -8.81 11.32 -23.10
CA CYS A 167 -8.75 11.95 -21.79
C CYS A 167 -7.43 12.63 -21.53
N THR A 168 -7.45 13.55 -20.57
CA THR A 168 -6.26 14.15 -19.94
C THR A 168 -5.88 13.33 -18.73
N PHE A 169 -4.58 13.18 -18.46
CA PHE A 169 -4.07 12.60 -17.22
C PHE A 169 -3.65 13.68 -16.25
N LEU A 170 -4.00 13.48 -14.98
CA LEU A 170 -3.48 14.22 -13.84
C LEU A 170 -2.84 13.22 -12.90
N ARG A 171 -1.53 13.37 -12.66
CA ARG A 171 -0.77 12.51 -11.76
C ARG A 171 -0.27 13.33 -10.59
N PHE A 172 -0.18 12.69 -9.42
CA PHE A 172 0.42 13.26 -8.23
C PHE A 172 1.05 12.15 -7.39
N ASN A 173 2.12 12.48 -6.67
CA ASN A 173 2.81 11.56 -5.78
C ASN A 173 2.62 12.01 -4.33
N PRO A 174 1.90 11.24 -3.49
CA PRO A 174 1.69 11.60 -2.09
C PRO A 174 2.93 11.39 -1.21
N ASP A 175 3.99 10.78 -1.73
CA ASP A 175 5.24 10.55 -1.03
C ASP A 175 6.26 11.70 -1.21
N GLU A 176 5.92 12.72 -1.98
CA GLU A 176 6.74 13.94 -2.08
C GLU A 176 6.78 14.69 -0.74
N PRO A 177 7.96 15.24 -0.34
CA PRO A 177 8.15 15.79 1.00
C PRO A 177 7.19 16.92 1.39
N GLU A 178 6.69 17.69 0.42
CA GLU A 178 5.77 18.81 0.62
C GLU A 178 4.39 18.56 0.01
N PHE A 179 4.01 17.31 -0.18
CA PHE A 179 2.72 16.96 -0.75
C PHE A 179 1.57 17.60 0.02
N ASN A 180 0.72 18.30 -0.72
CA ASN A 180 -0.51 18.91 -0.21
C ASN A 180 -1.70 18.48 -1.07
N ILE A 181 -2.67 17.82 -0.47
CA ILE A 181 -3.89 17.33 -1.16
C ILE A 181 -4.69 18.46 -1.84
N GLY A 182 -4.56 19.69 -1.39
CA GLY A 182 -5.16 20.86 -2.04
C GLY A 182 -4.67 21.09 -3.47
N GLU A 183 -3.43 20.68 -3.79
CA GLU A 183 -2.89 20.84 -5.15
C GLU A 183 -3.59 19.99 -6.19
N PRO A 184 -3.70 18.65 -6.04
CA PRO A 184 -4.45 17.85 -6.99
C PRO A 184 -5.93 18.25 -7.05
N ILE A 185 -6.58 18.64 -5.94
CA ILE A 185 -7.95 19.15 -5.93
C ILE A 185 -8.05 20.42 -6.79
N ASN A 186 -7.15 21.39 -6.63
CA ASN A 186 -7.14 22.62 -7.43
C ASN A 186 -6.88 22.35 -8.91
N LYS A 187 -5.98 21.43 -9.25
CA LYS A 187 -5.71 21.03 -10.64
C LYS A 187 -6.94 20.38 -11.29
N ILE A 188 -7.65 19.50 -10.56
CA ILE A 188 -8.90 18.89 -11.02
C ILE A 188 -9.97 19.96 -11.25
N LEU A 189 -10.17 20.86 -10.27
CA LEU A 189 -11.13 21.97 -10.39
C LEU A 189 -10.84 22.85 -11.59
N SER A 190 -9.58 23.23 -11.78
CA SER A 190 -9.14 24.03 -12.94
C SER A 190 -9.43 23.33 -14.27
N HIS A 191 -9.22 22.02 -14.35
CA HIS A 191 -9.56 21.22 -15.53
C HIS A 191 -11.08 21.21 -15.78
N ILE A 192 -11.88 20.98 -14.73
CA ILE A 192 -13.35 20.97 -14.82
C ILE A 192 -13.88 22.31 -15.33
N VAL A 193 -13.43 23.42 -14.76
CA VAL A 193 -13.85 24.78 -15.17
C VAL A 193 -13.47 25.03 -16.62
N LYS A 194 -12.20 24.75 -17.01
CA LYS A 194 -11.75 24.91 -18.40
C LYS A 194 -12.56 24.05 -19.39
N TYR A 195 -12.84 22.80 -19.04
CA TYR A 195 -13.61 21.89 -19.88
C TYR A 195 -15.06 22.37 -20.05
N SER A 196 -15.68 22.85 -18.96
CA SER A 196 -17.07 23.34 -18.97
C SER A 196 -17.23 24.65 -19.75
N SER A 197 -16.16 25.46 -19.89
CA SER A 197 -16.20 26.72 -20.68
C SER A 197 -16.02 26.50 -22.19
N GLN A 198 -15.79 25.27 -22.65
CA GLN A 198 -15.65 24.92 -24.06
C GLN A 198 -16.99 24.51 -24.74
N PHE A 199 -18.03 24.38 -23.91
CA PHE A 199 -19.39 23.99 -24.33
C PHE A 199 -20.45 24.98 -23.82
#